data_854ccff99fd0968baa962accad4a1a8a
#
_entry.id   854ccff99fd0968baa962accad4a1a8a
#
_cell.length_a   1.000
_cell.length_b   1.000
_cell.length_c   1.000
_cell.angle_alpha   90.00
_cell.angle_beta   90.00
_cell.angle_gamma   90.00
#
_symmetry.space_group_name_H-M   'P 1'
#
loop_
_entity.id
_entity.type
_entity.pdbx_description
1 polymer ?
#
loop_
_entity_poly.entity_id
_entity_poly.type
_entity_poly.pdbx_seq_one_letter_code
_entity_poly.pdbx_strand_id
1 'polypeptide(L)'
;IKYSVNIHRGCFGGCAFCTIAAHQGKRIISRSEESIMKEIEQISQDKDFKGYLSDLGGPSANMYRMKGKDENLCKKCTRPSCLYPSLCKNMDNNHKPLLDLYKKVRELPYIKKAFIGSGVRYDLFDSSEYFETLVRFHVSGRLKVAPEHSSENVLKAMRKMSFEQFINIKKRFEMINSKYGLNQQLIPYFISSHPACTLKDMAQLAVQT
;
A
#
# COMPACT_ATOMS: atom_id res chain seq x y z
N ILE A 1 13.78 -6.68 -8.98
CA ILE A 1 13.22 -7.86 -8.27
C ILE A 1 12.63 -8.77 -9.32
N LYS A 2 13.13 -10.01 -9.43
CA LYS A 2 12.64 -11.00 -10.40
C LYS A 2 11.21 -11.43 -10.04
N TYR A 3 10.34 -11.62 -11.03
CA TYR A 3 8.95 -12.04 -10.89
C TYR A 3 8.05 -11.06 -10.11
N SER A 4 8.25 -9.78 -10.35
CA SER A 4 7.38 -8.70 -9.84
C SER A 4 6.49 -8.20 -10.97
N VAL A 5 5.20 -8.03 -10.69
CA VAL A 5 4.20 -7.54 -11.66
C VAL A 5 3.62 -6.22 -11.14
N ASN A 6 3.83 -5.17 -11.93
CA ASN A 6 3.25 -3.86 -11.63
C ASN A 6 1.81 -3.80 -12.17
N ILE A 7 0.84 -3.55 -11.29
CA ILE A 7 -0.58 -3.56 -11.65
C ILE A 7 -1.17 -2.17 -11.90
N HIS A 8 -0.50 -1.09 -11.44
CA HIS A 8 -0.92 0.29 -11.67
C HIS A 8 0.25 1.26 -11.51
N ARG A 9 0.06 2.48 -11.99
CA ARG A 9 0.94 3.64 -11.78
C ARG A 9 0.17 4.78 -11.13
N GLY A 10 0.91 5.77 -10.62
CA GLY A 10 0.37 6.93 -9.93
C GLY A 10 0.16 6.72 -8.44
N CYS A 11 -0.03 7.81 -7.73
CA CYS A 11 -0.33 7.81 -6.28
C CYS A 11 -1.02 9.11 -5.89
N PHE A 12 -2.21 9.02 -5.33
CA PHE A 12 -2.95 10.19 -4.84
C PHE A 12 -2.66 10.54 -3.37
N GLY A 13 -1.60 9.95 -2.79
CA GLY A 13 -1.16 10.25 -1.42
C GLY A 13 -0.69 11.69 -1.23
N GLY A 14 0.07 12.22 -2.18
CA GLY A 14 0.52 13.62 -2.16
C GLY A 14 1.39 13.98 -0.96
N CYS A 15 2.14 13.01 -0.41
CA CYS A 15 3.08 13.26 0.68
C CYS A 15 4.12 14.30 0.25
N ALA A 16 4.46 15.25 1.14
CA ALA A 16 5.26 16.42 0.78
C ALA A 16 6.72 16.09 0.38
N PHE A 17 7.24 14.97 0.85
CA PHE A 17 8.59 14.49 0.58
C PHE A 17 8.69 13.54 -0.62
N CYS A 18 7.56 13.11 -1.19
CA CYS A 18 7.51 12.02 -2.17
C CYS A 18 7.27 12.55 -3.58
N THR A 19 8.10 12.11 -4.53
CA THR A 19 8.02 12.52 -5.94
C THR A 19 7.15 11.62 -6.81
N ILE A 20 6.60 10.52 -6.29
CA ILE A 20 5.81 9.56 -7.08
C ILE A 20 4.63 10.24 -7.78
N ALA A 21 3.86 11.07 -7.08
CA ALA A 21 2.73 11.76 -7.68
C ALA A 21 3.15 12.79 -8.75
N ALA A 22 4.33 13.39 -8.62
CA ALA A 22 4.89 14.30 -9.63
C ALA A 22 5.40 13.53 -10.86
N HIS A 23 6.05 12.38 -10.65
CA HIS A 23 6.69 11.59 -11.70
C HIS A 23 5.70 10.67 -12.45
N GLN A 24 4.80 9.98 -11.73
CA GLN A 24 3.87 9.01 -12.32
C GLN A 24 2.43 9.54 -12.43
N GLY A 25 2.19 10.72 -11.91
CA GLY A 25 0.86 11.31 -11.83
C GLY A 25 0.12 11.06 -10.52
N LYS A 26 -0.78 11.97 -10.19
CA LYS A 26 -1.64 11.90 -9.01
C LYS A 26 -2.81 10.91 -9.19
N ARG A 27 -3.19 10.62 -10.43
CA ARG A 27 -4.27 9.68 -10.74
C ARG A 27 -3.73 8.28 -10.86
N ILE A 28 -4.53 7.31 -10.45
CA ILE A 28 -4.17 5.90 -10.63
C ILE A 28 -4.54 5.49 -12.05
N ILE A 29 -3.54 4.97 -12.77
CA ILE A 29 -3.70 4.34 -14.07
C ILE A 29 -3.45 2.85 -13.86
N SER A 30 -4.53 2.09 -13.80
CA SER A 30 -4.47 0.66 -13.59
C SER A 30 -4.37 -0.09 -14.92
N ARG A 31 -3.58 -1.14 -14.94
CA ARG A 31 -3.54 -2.07 -16.06
C ARG A 31 -4.84 -2.88 -16.11
N SER A 32 -5.20 -3.35 -17.29
CA SER A 32 -6.29 -4.31 -17.41
C SER A 32 -5.91 -5.64 -16.75
N GLU A 33 -6.88 -6.33 -16.23
CA GLU A 33 -6.70 -7.65 -15.63
C GLU A 33 -6.08 -8.63 -16.63
N GLU A 34 -6.58 -8.62 -17.87
CA GLU A 34 -6.05 -9.43 -18.96
C GLU A 34 -4.55 -9.21 -19.20
N SER A 35 -4.11 -7.94 -19.21
CA SER A 35 -2.69 -7.60 -19.37
C SER A 35 -1.84 -8.13 -18.21
N ILE A 36 -2.37 -8.08 -16.99
CA ILE A 36 -1.69 -8.59 -15.80
C ILE A 36 -1.60 -10.12 -15.85
N MET A 37 -2.70 -10.79 -16.16
CA MET A 37 -2.75 -12.25 -16.26
C MET A 37 -1.81 -12.80 -17.35
N LYS A 38 -1.76 -12.14 -18.51
CA LYS A 38 -0.84 -12.49 -19.60
C LYS A 38 0.63 -12.38 -19.18
N GLU A 39 1.00 -11.34 -18.44
CA GLU A 39 2.37 -11.21 -17.92
C GLU A 39 2.70 -12.29 -16.91
N ILE A 40 1.75 -12.64 -16.01
CA ILE A 40 1.93 -13.72 -15.04
C ILE A 40 2.10 -15.08 -15.75
N GLU A 41 1.33 -15.31 -16.81
CA GLU A 41 1.47 -16.50 -17.65
C GLU A 41 2.87 -16.55 -18.31
N GLN A 42 3.36 -15.45 -18.88
CA GLN A 42 4.71 -15.38 -19.43
C GLN A 42 5.78 -15.66 -18.36
N ILE A 43 5.63 -15.11 -17.16
CA ILE A 43 6.52 -15.40 -16.02
C ILE A 43 6.52 -16.89 -15.70
N SER A 44 5.36 -17.55 -15.77
CA SER A 44 5.25 -18.97 -15.43
C SER A 44 6.02 -19.90 -16.37
N GLN A 45 6.35 -19.42 -17.59
CA GLN A 45 7.13 -20.16 -18.58
C GLN A 45 8.66 -20.06 -18.35
N ASP A 46 9.12 -19.17 -17.45
CA ASP A 46 10.53 -19.10 -17.09
C ASP A 46 10.92 -20.38 -16.33
N LYS A 47 11.95 -21.07 -16.81
CA LYS A 47 12.48 -22.34 -16.23
C LYS A 47 12.85 -22.24 -14.74
N ASP A 48 13.22 -21.04 -14.29
CA ASP A 48 13.61 -20.77 -12.90
C ASP A 48 12.43 -20.39 -12.02
N PHE A 49 11.24 -20.19 -12.59
CA PHE A 49 10.06 -19.83 -11.83
C PHE A 49 9.58 -21.01 -10.98
N LYS A 50 9.44 -20.80 -9.68
CA LYS A 50 9.03 -21.84 -8.71
C LYS A 50 7.59 -21.66 -8.20
N GLY A 51 6.78 -20.83 -8.88
CA GLY A 51 5.39 -20.54 -8.50
C GLY A 51 5.23 -19.37 -7.51
N TYR A 52 6.26 -18.56 -7.31
CA TYR A 52 6.22 -17.45 -6.36
C TYR A 52 6.38 -16.09 -7.09
N LEU A 53 5.32 -15.29 -7.09
CA LEU A 53 5.42 -13.89 -7.46
C LEU A 53 5.97 -13.10 -6.28
N SER A 54 7.03 -12.34 -6.50
CA SER A 54 7.70 -11.56 -5.45
C SER A 54 6.93 -10.29 -5.07
N ASP A 55 6.18 -9.74 -6.02
CA ASP A 55 5.31 -8.59 -5.81
C ASP A 55 4.20 -8.55 -6.86
N LEU A 56 2.98 -8.34 -6.42
CA LEU A 56 1.82 -8.02 -7.26
C LEU A 56 1.25 -6.68 -6.78
N GLY A 57 1.90 -5.59 -7.18
CA GLY A 57 1.66 -4.29 -6.56
C GLY A 57 1.95 -3.09 -7.45
N GLY A 58 2.29 -1.99 -6.84
CA GLY A 58 2.56 -0.72 -7.50
C GLY A 58 3.17 0.28 -6.52
N PRO A 59 3.20 1.58 -6.85
CA PRO A 59 3.79 2.61 -5.99
C PRO A 59 3.20 2.62 -4.55
N SER A 60 1.96 2.20 -4.44
CA SER A 60 1.25 1.85 -3.20
C SER A 60 0.35 0.68 -3.54
N ALA A 61 0.66 -0.51 -3.05
CA ALA A 61 0.10 -1.76 -3.56
C ALA A 61 -1.44 -1.80 -3.59
N ASN A 62 -2.11 -1.10 -2.69
CA ASN A 62 -3.55 -1.13 -2.53
C ASN A 62 -4.31 0.02 -3.21
N MET A 63 -3.79 0.57 -4.30
CA MET A 63 -4.50 1.62 -5.06
C MET A 63 -5.08 1.15 -6.40
N TYR A 64 -5.01 -0.14 -6.70
CA TYR A 64 -5.49 -0.69 -7.96
C TYR A 64 -6.98 -0.39 -8.19
N ARG A 65 -7.28 0.21 -9.35
CA ARG A 65 -8.61 0.65 -9.80
C ARG A 65 -9.31 1.69 -8.91
N MET A 66 -8.63 2.25 -7.93
CA MET A 66 -9.18 3.37 -7.16
C MET A 66 -9.22 4.63 -8.00
N LYS A 67 -10.29 5.41 -7.86
CA LYS A 67 -10.54 6.65 -8.62
C LYS A 67 -11.47 7.60 -7.89
N GLY A 68 -11.69 8.76 -8.44
CA GLY A 68 -12.78 9.64 -7.98
C GLY A 68 -14.13 9.13 -8.47
N LYS A 69 -15.15 9.22 -7.62
CA LYS A 69 -16.55 8.88 -7.99
C LYS A 69 -17.07 9.78 -9.13
N ASP A 70 -16.72 11.06 -9.07
CA ASP A 70 -16.94 12.03 -10.14
C ASP A 70 -15.59 12.54 -10.66
N GLU A 71 -15.25 12.14 -11.88
CA GLU A 71 -14.00 12.50 -12.52
C GLU A 71 -13.94 13.98 -12.93
N ASN A 72 -15.08 14.65 -13.17
CA ASN A 72 -15.11 16.07 -13.52
C ASN A 72 -14.71 16.94 -12.33
N LEU A 73 -15.09 16.55 -11.12
CA LEU A 73 -14.59 17.17 -9.89
C LEU A 73 -13.07 16.96 -9.76
N CYS A 74 -12.59 15.78 -10.07
CA CYS A 74 -11.14 15.49 -10.03
C CYS A 74 -10.34 16.31 -11.04
N LYS A 75 -10.86 16.55 -12.25
CA LYS A 75 -10.18 17.35 -13.29
C LYS A 75 -9.91 18.80 -12.84
N LYS A 76 -10.80 19.38 -12.04
CA LYS A 76 -10.72 20.76 -11.53
C LYS A 76 -10.06 20.84 -10.14
N CYS A 77 -9.71 19.70 -9.53
CA CYS A 77 -9.27 19.64 -8.14
C CYS A 77 -7.80 20.08 -8.01
N THR A 78 -7.55 21.06 -7.13
CA THR A 78 -6.22 21.59 -6.81
C THR A 78 -5.63 21.02 -5.52
N ARG A 79 -6.35 20.15 -4.79
CA ARG A 79 -5.85 19.56 -3.54
C ARG A 79 -4.54 18.79 -3.80
N PRO A 80 -3.49 19.00 -3.00
CA PRO A 80 -2.23 18.28 -3.16
C PRO A 80 -2.33 16.79 -2.81
N SER A 81 -3.25 16.41 -1.90
CA SER A 81 -3.48 15.05 -1.45
C SER A 81 -4.96 14.69 -1.46
N CYS A 82 -5.30 13.48 -1.87
CA CYS A 82 -6.64 12.93 -1.70
C CYS A 82 -6.84 12.23 -0.35
N LEU A 83 -5.77 12.05 0.41
CA LEU A 83 -5.77 11.32 1.68
C LEU A 83 -5.60 12.24 2.89
N TYR A 84 -4.94 13.38 2.72
CA TYR A 84 -4.62 14.30 3.81
C TYR A 84 -5.31 15.68 3.63
N PRO A 85 -5.81 16.34 4.69
CA PRO A 85 -5.88 15.93 6.11
C PRO A 85 -6.96 14.88 6.40
N SER A 86 -7.77 14.56 5.46
CA SER A 86 -8.80 13.53 5.51
C SER A 86 -9.03 12.92 4.13
N LEU A 87 -9.52 11.69 4.10
CA LEU A 87 -9.91 11.04 2.86
C LEU A 87 -10.89 11.91 2.07
N CYS A 88 -10.62 12.09 0.79
CA CYS A 88 -11.48 12.88 -0.09
C CYS A 88 -12.86 12.23 -0.20
N LYS A 89 -13.93 13.00 0.02
CA LYS A 89 -15.32 12.51 -0.08
C LYS A 89 -15.65 11.97 -1.48
N ASN A 90 -14.97 12.48 -2.51
CA ASN A 90 -15.11 12.00 -3.89
C ASN A 90 -14.25 10.75 -4.20
N MET A 91 -13.51 10.20 -3.22
CA MET A 91 -12.69 9.00 -3.42
C MET A 91 -13.56 7.75 -3.35
N ASP A 92 -13.42 6.90 -4.37
CA ASP A 92 -13.80 5.50 -4.33
C ASP A 92 -12.56 4.70 -3.94
N ASN A 93 -12.50 4.28 -2.68
CA ASN A 93 -11.41 3.50 -2.12
C ASN A 93 -11.78 2.02 -1.94
N ASN A 94 -12.75 1.53 -2.69
CA ASN A 94 -13.19 0.15 -2.65
C ASN A 94 -12.06 -0.80 -3.11
N HIS A 95 -11.71 -1.75 -2.25
CA HIS A 95 -10.67 -2.75 -2.53
C HIS A 95 -11.18 -4.00 -3.26
N LYS A 96 -12.50 -4.11 -3.51
CA LYS A 96 -13.06 -5.30 -4.16
C LYS A 96 -12.39 -5.65 -5.50
N PRO A 97 -12.12 -4.72 -6.43
CA PRO A 97 -11.43 -5.05 -7.68
C PRO A 97 -10.03 -5.64 -7.47
N LEU A 98 -9.33 -5.20 -6.43
CA LEU A 98 -8.01 -5.71 -6.07
C LEU A 98 -8.12 -7.11 -5.43
N LEU A 99 -9.09 -7.31 -4.55
CA LEU A 99 -9.36 -8.62 -3.94
C LEU A 99 -9.75 -9.66 -5.00
N ASP A 100 -10.57 -9.28 -5.96
CA ASP A 100 -10.97 -10.16 -7.07
C ASP A 100 -9.75 -10.54 -7.92
N LEU A 101 -8.86 -9.58 -8.24
CA LEU A 101 -7.59 -9.85 -8.93
C LEU A 101 -6.69 -10.81 -8.12
N TYR A 102 -6.53 -10.55 -6.83
CA TYR A 102 -5.71 -11.40 -5.95
C TYR A 102 -6.25 -12.82 -5.87
N LYS A 103 -7.57 -12.98 -5.80
CA LYS A 103 -8.23 -14.28 -5.81
C LYS A 103 -7.94 -15.03 -7.11
N LYS A 104 -8.17 -14.41 -8.26
CA LYS A 104 -7.90 -15.01 -9.58
C LYS A 104 -6.45 -15.44 -9.73
N VAL A 105 -5.50 -14.60 -9.30
CA VAL A 105 -4.07 -14.94 -9.38
C VAL A 105 -3.73 -16.15 -8.49
N ARG A 106 -4.31 -16.24 -7.29
CA ARG A 106 -4.11 -17.42 -6.41
C ARG A 106 -4.70 -18.72 -6.94
N GLU A 107 -5.72 -18.62 -7.77
CA GLU A 107 -6.40 -19.78 -8.37
C GLU A 107 -5.67 -20.34 -9.61
N LEU A 108 -4.62 -19.65 -10.11
CA LEU A 108 -3.82 -20.14 -11.22
C LEU A 108 -3.02 -21.38 -10.81
N PRO A 109 -3.05 -22.46 -11.60
CA PRO A 109 -2.45 -23.75 -11.22
C PRO A 109 -0.92 -23.70 -11.09
N TYR A 110 -0.27 -22.73 -11.73
CA TYR A 110 1.18 -22.52 -11.68
C TYR A 110 1.62 -21.50 -10.63
N ILE A 111 0.68 -20.89 -9.88
CA ILE A 111 0.99 -19.95 -8.79
C ILE A 111 0.81 -20.63 -7.44
N LYS A 112 1.89 -20.76 -6.70
CA LYS A 112 1.87 -21.22 -5.30
C LYS A 112 1.54 -20.09 -4.34
N LYS A 113 2.18 -18.92 -4.54
CA LYS A 113 1.89 -17.69 -3.79
C LYS A 113 2.20 -16.45 -4.63
N ALA A 114 1.36 -15.43 -4.47
CA ALA A 114 1.60 -14.09 -4.98
C ALA A 114 1.77 -13.15 -3.78
N PHE A 115 2.98 -12.65 -3.57
CA PHE A 115 3.30 -11.76 -2.47
C PHE A 115 3.05 -10.30 -2.84
N ILE A 116 2.88 -9.47 -1.82
CA ILE A 116 2.86 -8.02 -1.89
C ILE A 116 4.13 -7.52 -1.20
N GLY A 117 5.14 -7.25 -2.01
CA GLY A 117 6.43 -6.71 -1.57
C GLY A 117 6.46 -5.19 -1.51
N SER A 118 5.58 -4.54 -2.27
CA SER A 118 5.33 -3.10 -2.24
C SER A 118 4.68 -2.67 -0.93
N GLY A 119 4.93 -1.45 -0.48
CA GLY A 119 4.28 -0.90 0.70
C GLY A 119 2.79 -0.67 0.50
N VAL A 120 2.02 -0.81 1.55
CA VAL A 120 0.57 -0.56 1.56
C VAL A 120 0.23 0.73 2.30
N ARG A 121 -0.80 1.42 1.82
CA ARG A 121 -1.37 2.60 2.47
C ARG A 121 -2.50 2.16 3.41
N TYR A 122 -2.20 2.08 4.69
CA TYR A 122 -3.18 1.67 5.70
C TYR A 122 -4.26 2.73 5.98
N ASP A 123 -4.00 3.98 5.63
CA ASP A 123 -4.97 5.08 5.66
C ASP A 123 -6.06 4.99 4.56
N LEU A 124 -5.98 3.97 3.70
CA LEU A 124 -7.00 3.63 2.70
C LEU A 124 -7.84 2.41 3.09
N PHE A 125 -7.55 1.74 4.18
CA PHE A 125 -8.29 0.54 4.56
C PHE A 125 -9.74 0.89 4.93
N ASP A 126 -10.65 0.58 4.03
CA ASP A 126 -12.10 0.79 4.17
C ASP A 126 -12.79 -0.36 4.90
N SER A 127 -12.20 -1.57 4.82
CA SER A 127 -12.77 -2.78 5.40
C SER A 127 -11.72 -3.63 6.10
N SER A 128 -12.18 -4.49 7.00
CA SER A 128 -11.36 -5.52 7.62
C SER A 128 -10.95 -6.61 6.62
N GLU A 129 -11.76 -6.87 5.60
CA GLU A 129 -11.59 -7.95 4.63
C GLU A 129 -10.29 -7.82 3.82
N TYR A 130 -10.01 -6.61 3.28
CA TYR A 130 -8.78 -6.40 2.52
C TYR A 130 -7.55 -6.69 3.36
N PHE A 131 -7.49 -6.12 4.57
CA PHE A 131 -6.31 -6.26 5.43
C PHE A 131 -6.13 -7.71 5.91
N GLU A 132 -7.20 -8.38 6.27
CA GLU A 132 -7.16 -9.80 6.65
C GLU A 132 -6.70 -10.69 5.48
N THR A 133 -7.23 -10.46 4.27
CA THR A 133 -6.82 -11.18 3.05
C THR A 133 -5.34 -10.94 2.73
N LEU A 134 -4.87 -9.70 2.81
CA LEU A 134 -3.47 -9.34 2.60
C LEU A 134 -2.56 -10.12 3.56
N VAL A 135 -2.84 -10.05 4.87
CA VAL A 135 -2.01 -10.69 5.90
C VAL A 135 -2.01 -12.22 5.74
N ARG A 136 -3.17 -12.83 5.51
CA ARG A 136 -3.27 -14.30 5.38
C ARG A 136 -2.58 -14.89 4.17
N PHE A 137 -2.67 -14.22 3.03
CA PHE A 137 -2.34 -14.86 1.75
C PHE A 137 -1.19 -14.19 1.00
N HIS A 138 -0.87 -12.92 1.28
CA HIS A 138 0.02 -12.12 0.43
C HIS A 138 1.27 -11.58 1.14
N VAL A 139 1.41 -11.84 2.45
CA VAL A 139 2.62 -11.45 3.20
C VAL A 139 3.60 -12.62 3.23
N SER A 140 4.85 -12.34 2.81
CA SER A 140 5.95 -13.33 2.76
C SER A 140 6.72 -13.47 4.08
N GLY A 141 6.08 -13.11 5.21
CA GLY A 141 6.70 -13.04 6.54
C GLY A 141 6.96 -11.61 7.01
N ARG A 142 7.03 -10.63 6.12
CA ARG A 142 7.25 -9.21 6.46
C ARG A 142 6.30 -8.30 5.68
N LEU A 143 5.47 -7.56 6.40
CA LEU A 143 4.61 -6.53 5.83
C LEU A 143 5.24 -5.15 6.03
N LYS A 144 5.50 -4.45 4.93
CA LYS A 144 6.07 -3.09 4.95
C LYS A 144 4.96 -2.05 5.05
N VAL A 145 5.10 -1.15 6.00
CA VAL A 145 4.22 0.02 6.17
C VAL A 145 5.05 1.27 6.43
N ALA A 146 4.54 2.43 6.11
CA ALA A 146 5.27 3.68 6.20
C ALA A 146 4.54 4.69 7.10
N PRO A 147 4.66 4.60 8.43
CA PRO A 147 4.19 5.65 9.33
C PRO A 147 4.99 6.95 9.18
N GLU A 148 6.24 6.88 8.76
CA GLU A 148 7.22 7.93 8.50
C GLU A 148 7.74 8.61 9.75
N HIS A 149 6.92 8.98 10.71
CA HIS A 149 7.29 9.61 11.98
C HIS A 149 6.21 9.39 13.06
N SER A 150 6.53 9.72 14.31
CA SER A 150 5.57 9.67 15.43
C SER A 150 5.12 11.07 15.91
N SER A 151 5.86 12.13 15.58
CA SER A 151 5.50 13.51 15.94
C SER A 151 4.43 14.07 15.00
N GLU A 152 3.33 14.56 15.57
CA GLU A 152 2.20 15.14 14.82
C GLU A 152 2.63 16.35 13.96
N ASN A 153 3.54 17.20 14.46
CA ASN A 153 4.04 18.35 13.70
C ASN A 153 4.78 17.91 12.44
N VAL A 154 5.62 16.88 12.56
CA VAL A 154 6.37 16.31 11.43
C VAL A 154 5.42 15.63 10.45
N LEU A 155 4.49 14.81 10.93
CA LEU A 155 3.48 14.14 10.11
C LEU A 155 2.60 15.15 9.36
N LYS A 156 2.20 16.25 10.00
CA LYS A 156 1.46 17.35 9.37
C LYS A 156 2.26 17.98 8.22
N ALA A 157 3.54 18.27 8.44
CA ALA A 157 4.43 18.79 7.40
C ALA A 157 4.61 17.79 6.24
N MET A 158 4.67 16.51 6.53
CA MET A 158 4.75 15.41 5.56
C MET A 158 3.45 15.14 4.81
N ARG A 159 2.31 15.70 5.24
CA ARG A 159 0.94 15.32 4.80
C ARG A 159 0.67 13.83 5.01
N LYS A 160 1.01 13.35 6.19
CA LYS A 160 0.71 11.99 6.65
C LYS A 160 -0.35 12.01 7.74
N MET A 161 -1.06 10.91 7.88
CA MET A 161 -2.04 10.72 8.95
C MET A 161 -1.36 10.53 10.30
N SER A 162 -2.13 10.60 11.40
CA SER A 162 -1.59 10.48 12.76
C SER A 162 -0.91 9.13 13.01
N PHE A 163 0.06 9.13 13.92
CA PHE A 163 0.76 7.91 14.33
C PHE A 163 -0.16 6.89 15.01
N GLU A 164 -1.26 7.35 15.61
CA GLU A 164 -2.28 6.48 16.21
C GLU A 164 -2.87 5.49 15.18
N GLN A 165 -3.04 5.89 13.92
CA GLN A 165 -3.50 4.97 12.88
C GLN A 165 -2.53 3.82 12.65
N PHE A 166 -1.22 4.08 12.72
CA PHE A 166 -0.21 3.03 12.66
C PHE A 166 -0.32 2.08 13.87
N ILE A 167 -0.50 2.60 15.08
CA ILE A 167 -0.68 1.78 16.29
C ILE A 167 -1.92 0.88 16.15
N ASN A 168 -3.01 1.40 15.61
CA ASN A 168 -4.22 0.62 15.37
C ASN A 168 -4.01 -0.50 14.34
N ILE A 169 -3.27 -0.23 13.25
CA ILE A 169 -2.92 -1.25 12.26
C ILE A 169 -1.98 -2.31 12.85
N LYS A 170 -1.01 -1.92 13.67
CA LYS A 170 -0.13 -2.86 14.37
C LYS A 170 -0.94 -3.83 15.22
N LYS A 171 -1.86 -3.33 16.06
CA LYS A 171 -2.75 -4.18 16.87
C LYS A 171 -3.57 -5.14 16.02
N ARG A 172 -4.16 -4.66 14.93
CA ARG A 172 -4.94 -5.50 14.01
C ARG A 172 -4.08 -6.57 13.33
N PHE A 173 -2.85 -6.22 12.95
CA PHE A 173 -1.89 -7.17 12.37
C PHE A 173 -1.55 -8.29 13.35
N GLU A 174 -1.26 -7.95 14.60
CA GLU A 174 -0.99 -8.90 15.69
C GLU A 174 -2.18 -9.83 15.97
N MET A 175 -3.41 -9.27 16.00
CA MET A 175 -4.64 -10.04 16.15
C MET A 175 -4.83 -11.07 15.01
N ILE A 176 -4.59 -10.66 13.76
CA ILE A 176 -4.72 -11.55 12.60
C ILE A 176 -3.65 -12.64 12.66
N ASN A 177 -2.41 -12.30 12.97
CA ASN A 177 -1.32 -13.28 13.14
C ASN A 177 -1.68 -14.32 14.21
N SER A 178 -2.15 -13.87 15.38
CA SER A 178 -2.59 -14.77 16.46
C SER A 178 -3.77 -15.65 16.02
N LYS A 179 -4.79 -15.06 15.39
CA LYS A 179 -6.00 -15.78 14.93
C LYS A 179 -5.68 -16.92 13.95
N TYR A 180 -4.68 -16.74 13.10
CA TYR A 180 -4.33 -17.70 12.04
C TYR A 180 -3.02 -18.45 12.27
N GLY A 181 -2.41 -18.32 13.45
CA GLY A 181 -1.15 -18.98 13.79
C GLY A 181 0.01 -18.56 12.86
N LEU A 182 0.03 -17.29 12.42
CA LEU A 182 1.05 -16.77 11.53
C LEU A 182 2.23 -16.21 12.34
N ASN A 183 3.45 -16.36 11.80
CA ASN A 183 4.65 -15.78 12.37
C ASN A 183 5.21 -14.71 11.42
N GLN A 184 4.52 -13.58 11.33
CA GLN A 184 4.89 -12.49 10.43
C GLN A 184 5.31 -11.27 11.24
N GLN A 185 6.11 -10.40 10.62
CA GLN A 185 6.60 -9.14 11.19
C GLN A 185 6.03 -7.93 10.43
N LEU A 186 5.63 -6.92 11.16
CA LEU A 186 5.33 -5.61 10.61
C LEU A 186 6.63 -4.80 10.60
N ILE A 187 7.01 -4.31 9.41
CA ILE A 187 8.25 -3.54 9.23
C ILE A 187 7.89 -2.08 8.96
N PRO A 188 7.96 -1.22 9.98
CA PRO A 188 7.69 0.20 9.79
C PRO A 188 8.91 0.91 9.18
N TYR A 189 8.63 1.81 8.23
CA TYR A 189 9.62 2.74 7.70
C TYR A 189 9.45 4.11 8.34
N PHE A 190 10.57 4.68 8.80
CA PHE A 190 10.63 6.00 9.39
C PHE A 190 11.61 6.90 8.64
N ILE A 191 11.31 8.19 8.60
CA ILE A 191 12.17 9.23 8.08
C ILE A 191 12.76 10.00 9.26
N SER A 192 14.07 10.00 9.37
CA SER A 192 14.80 10.82 10.33
C SER A 192 15.13 12.21 9.74
N SER A 193 15.33 13.19 10.61
CA SER A 193 15.87 14.52 10.22
C SER A 193 15.07 15.24 9.12
N HIS A 194 13.74 15.08 9.10
CA HIS A 194 12.89 15.90 8.24
C HIS A 194 13.02 17.39 8.61
N PRO A 195 12.97 18.36 7.67
CA PRO A 195 13.13 19.79 7.97
C PRO A 195 12.24 20.34 9.07
N ALA A 196 11.06 19.74 9.30
CA ALA A 196 10.16 20.10 10.41
C ALA A 196 10.44 19.32 11.70
N CYS A 197 11.48 18.49 11.76
CA CYS A 197 11.79 17.63 12.89
C CYS A 197 12.82 18.29 13.82
N THR A 198 12.53 18.33 15.11
CA THR A 198 13.45 18.77 16.17
C THR A 198 14.16 17.57 16.81
N LEU A 199 15.20 17.82 17.59
CA LEU A 199 15.87 16.78 18.40
C LEU A 199 14.88 16.09 19.37
N LYS A 200 13.92 16.85 19.91
CA LYS A 200 12.86 16.32 20.78
C LYS A 200 11.97 15.34 20.01
N ASP A 201 11.60 15.66 18.77
CA ASP A 201 10.80 14.78 17.93
C ASP A 201 11.55 13.48 17.60
N MET A 202 12.88 13.56 17.38
CA MET A 202 13.72 12.37 17.17
C MET A 202 13.81 11.50 18.42
N ALA A 203 13.98 12.11 19.59
CA ALA A 203 13.98 11.39 20.87
C ALA A 203 12.62 10.71 21.11
N GLN A 204 11.52 11.38 20.83
CA GLN A 204 10.17 10.82 20.91
C GLN A 204 10.01 9.62 19.96
N LEU A 205 10.47 9.74 18.71
CA LEU A 205 10.44 8.64 17.74
C LEU A 205 11.19 7.43 18.27
N ALA A 206 12.40 7.61 18.79
CA ALA A 206 13.24 6.53 19.30
C ALA A 206 12.64 5.81 20.53
N VAL A 207 11.83 6.52 21.33
CA VAL A 207 11.15 5.91 22.50
C VAL A 207 9.89 5.14 22.10
N GLN A 208 9.23 5.53 21.00
CA GLN A 208 7.94 4.95 20.56
C GLN A 208 8.08 3.80 19.55
N THR A 209 9.28 3.53 19.06
CA THR A 209 9.55 2.52 18.02
C THR A 209 10.48 1.42 18.50
#